data_ae90211d159c07fa73500f18511118a7
#
_entry.id   ae90211d159c07fa73500f18511118a7
#
_cell.length_a   1.000
_cell.length_b   1.000
_cell.length_c   1.000
_cell.angle_alpha   90.00
_cell.angle_beta   90.00
_cell.angle_gamma   90.00
#
_symmetry.space_group_name_H-M   'P 1'
#
loop_
_entity.id
_entity.type
_entity.pdbx_description
1 polymer ?
#
loop_
_entity_poly.entity_id
_entity_poly.type
_entity_poly.pdbx_seq_one_letter_code
_entity_poly.pdbx_strand_id
1 'polypeptide(L)'
;DDLDIKILNEYKFNGCGLVISSDVIKSGVNIPRSVFFIHEDTAFQFQLQRFFQGQIPQYLIKNILLVHNRKHTKKRSYVKGEMKSDDVSGGRLRHDWYKKASDMSHHNVYNMFNQSKVYTWDDVFND
;
A
#
# COMPACT_ATOMS: atom_id res chain seq x y z
N ASP A 1 7.84 7.10 28.56
CA ASP A 1 9.01 6.65 27.80
C ASP A 1 9.08 7.35 26.45
N ASP A 2 10.28 7.74 26.08
CA ASP A 2 10.49 8.46 24.82
C ASP A 2 10.35 7.53 23.61
N LEU A 3 9.97 8.11 22.47
CA LEU A 3 9.92 7.37 21.23
C LEU A 3 11.34 7.05 20.73
N ASP A 4 11.57 5.82 20.35
CA ASP A 4 12.80 5.40 19.70
C ASP A 4 12.59 5.51 18.18
N ILE A 5 13.19 6.54 17.59
CA ILE A 5 12.94 6.93 16.21
C ILE A 5 14.21 6.73 15.38
N LYS A 6 14.04 6.11 14.22
CA LYS A 6 15.09 6.01 13.21
C LYS A 6 14.66 6.77 11.94
N ILE A 7 15.54 7.63 11.44
CA ILE A 7 15.32 8.28 10.13
C ILE A 7 15.56 7.25 9.04
N LEU A 8 14.63 7.17 8.09
CA LEU A 8 14.75 6.32 6.92
C LEU A 8 15.25 7.14 5.73
N ASN A 9 16.21 6.59 4.99
CA ASN A 9 16.76 7.23 3.80
C ASN A 9 15.86 7.06 2.57
N GLU A 10 14.92 6.13 2.65
CA GLU A 10 13.98 5.84 1.58
C GLU A 10 12.57 5.82 2.14
N TYR A 11 11.60 6.22 1.33
CA TYR A 11 10.20 6.06 1.70
C TYR A 11 9.84 4.58 1.63
N LYS A 12 9.68 3.98 2.80
CA LYS A 12 9.24 2.59 2.92
C LYS A 12 8.27 2.47 4.08
N PHE A 13 7.00 2.42 3.78
CA PHE A 13 5.98 2.14 4.77
C PHE A 13 4.89 1.27 4.16
N ASN A 14 4.12 0.65 5.01
CA ASN A 14 2.91 -0.06 4.60
C ASN A 14 1.68 0.57 5.27
N GLY A 15 0.51 0.19 4.82
CA GLY A 15 -0.75 0.78 5.28
C GLY A 15 -1.21 0.33 6.67
N CYS A 16 -0.43 -0.47 7.39
CA CYS A 16 -0.87 -1.02 8.68
C CYS A 16 -0.83 0.01 9.82
N GLY A 17 0.04 0.99 9.74
CA GLY A 17 0.12 2.04 10.75
C GLY A 17 1.01 3.18 10.25
N LEU A 18 0.40 4.30 9.98
CA LEU A 18 1.07 5.46 9.41
C LEU A 18 0.58 6.72 10.10
N VAL A 19 1.53 7.52 10.57
CA VAL A 19 1.26 8.86 11.10
C VAL A 19 1.79 9.87 10.09
N ILE A 20 0.92 10.75 9.64
CA ILE A 20 1.24 11.73 8.61
C ILE A 20 1.16 13.13 9.20
N SER A 21 2.18 13.96 8.92
CA SER A 21 2.16 15.36 9.30
C SER A 21 0.99 16.09 8.64
N SER A 22 0.34 16.98 9.39
CA SER A 22 -0.73 17.81 8.85
C SER A 22 -0.28 18.69 7.70
N ASP A 23 0.98 19.10 7.67
CA ASP A 23 1.53 19.88 6.57
C ASP A 23 1.57 19.11 5.25
N VAL A 24 1.84 17.82 5.32
CA VAL A 24 1.75 16.93 4.15
C VAL A 24 0.32 16.89 3.61
N ILE A 25 -0.65 16.73 4.50
CA ILE A 25 -2.06 16.71 4.10
C ILE A 25 -2.49 18.06 3.50
N LYS A 26 -2.07 19.16 4.12
CA LYS A 26 -2.39 20.51 3.64
C LYS A 26 -1.76 20.82 2.29
N SER A 27 -0.66 20.18 1.93
CA SER A 27 -0.01 20.35 0.63
C SER A 27 -0.84 19.83 -0.53
N GLY A 28 -1.86 19.00 -0.26
CA GLY A 28 -2.69 18.38 -1.29
C GLY A 28 -2.17 17.05 -1.80
N VAL A 29 -1.02 16.57 -1.30
CA VAL A 29 -0.53 15.23 -1.64
C VAL A 29 -1.48 14.19 -1.10
N ASN A 30 -1.91 13.28 -1.96
CA ASN A 30 -2.89 12.26 -1.62
C ASN A 30 -2.68 11.02 -2.48
N ILE A 31 -3.44 9.98 -2.18
CA ILE A 31 -3.50 8.77 -3.01
C ILE A 31 -4.15 9.13 -4.34
N PRO A 32 -3.52 8.83 -5.48
CA PRO A 32 -4.09 9.17 -6.78
C PRO A 32 -5.28 8.27 -7.12
N ARG A 33 -6.22 8.80 -7.90
CA ARG A 33 -7.42 8.08 -8.32
C ARG A 33 -7.12 6.86 -9.20
N SER A 34 -5.94 6.81 -9.81
CA SER A 34 -5.52 5.66 -10.62
C SER A 34 -5.28 4.39 -9.80
N VAL A 35 -5.18 4.51 -8.48
CA VAL A 35 -5.14 3.35 -7.58
C VAL A 35 -6.58 2.92 -7.29
N PHE A 36 -7.00 1.86 -7.94
CA PHE A 36 -8.37 1.36 -7.78
C PHE A 36 -8.46 0.11 -6.90
N PHE A 37 -7.33 -0.57 -6.66
CA PHE A 37 -7.28 -1.79 -5.87
C PHE A 37 -5.90 -1.99 -5.28
N ILE A 38 -5.79 -2.11 -3.97
CA ILE A 38 -4.55 -2.26 -3.20
C ILE A 38 -3.39 -1.38 -3.71
N HIS A 39 -2.22 -1.43 -3.11
CA HIS A 39 -1.02 -0.62 -3.42
C HIS A 39 -1.17 0.89 -3.13
N GLU A 40 -2.16 1.30 -2.35
CA GLU A 40 -2.38 2.70 -1.97
C GLU A 40 -1.22 3.28 -1.18
N ASP A 41 -0.59 2.50 -0.33
CA ASP A 41 0.57 2.90 0.44
C ASP A 41 1.78 3.18 -0.46
N THR A 42 2.04 2.30 -1.42
CA THR A 42 3.10 2.49 -2.41
C THR A 42 2.84 3.73 -3.27
N ALA A 43 1.61 3.94 -3.69
CA ALA A 43 1.23 5.11 -4.47
C ALA A 43 1.43 6.39 -3.68
N PHE A 44 1.06 6.40 -2.41
CA PHE A 44 1.26 7.55 -1.53
C PHE A 44 2.75 7.86 -1.35
N GLN A 45 3.59 6.83 -1.18
CA GLN A 45 5.04 7.01 -1.13
C GLN A 45 5.59 7.68 -2.38
N PHE A 46 5.16 7.24 -3.56
CA PHE A 46 5.60 7.83 -4.82
C PHE A 46 5.16 9.29 -4.95
N GLN A 47 3.95 9.62 -4.52
CA GLN A 47 3.47 11.00 -4.50
C GLN A 47 4.31 11.87 -3.56
N LEU A 48 4.61 11.38 -2.37
CA LEU A 48 5.46 12.09 -1.43
C LEU A 48 6.86 12.33 -2.00
N GLN A 49 7.45 11.30 -2.56
CA GLN A 49 8.79 11.39 -3.15
C GLN A 49 8.84 12.37 -4.33
N ARG A 50 7.82 12.32 -5.17
CA ARG A 50 7.73 13.20 -6.34
C ARG A 50 7.51 14.66 -5.95
N PHE A 51 6.56 14.89 -5.06
CA PHE A 51 6.17 16.26 -4.67
C PHE A 51 7.24 16.96 -3.84
N PHE A 52 7.78 16.28 -2.86
CA PHE A 52 8.76 16.86 -1.93
C PHE A 52 10.21 16.59 -2.31
N GLN A 53 10.47 15.84 -3.35
CA GLN A 53 11.82 15.56 -3.88
C GLN A 53 12.79 15.05 -2.81
N GLY A 54 12.30 14.22 -1.91
CA GLY A 54 13.10 13.65 -0.83
C GLY A 54 13.40 14.59 0.32
N GLN A 55 12.82 15.79 0.36
CA GLN A 55 13.09 16.77 1.42
C GLN A 55 12.27 16.56 2.69
N ILE A 56 11.24 15.73 2.66
CA ILE A 56 10.49 15.34 3.84
C ILE A 56 11.10 14.08 4.43
N PRO A 57 11.53 14.11 5.70
CA PRO A 57 12.05 12.91 6.35
C PRO A 57 10.92 11.92 6.66
N GLN A 58 11.24 10.66 6.55
CA GLN A 58 10.41 9.56 7.02
C GLN A 58 11.06 8.93 8.24
N TYR A 59 10.26 8.63 9.25
CA TYR A 59 10.74 8.06 10.50
C TYR A 59 10.11 6.69 10.73
N LEU A 60 10.91 5.79 11.25
CA LEU A 60 10.44 4.53 11.81
C LEU A 60 10.39 4.65 13.33
N ILE A 61 9.24 4.40 13.94
CA ILE A 61 9.11 4.30 15.39
C ILE A 61 9.38 2.84 15.78
N LYS A 62 10.45 2.61 16.50
CA LYS A 62 10.95 1.26 16.77
C LYS A 62 10.37 0.63 18.02
N ASN A 63 9.92 1.43 18.97
CA ASN A 63 9.46 0.96 20.28
C ASN A 63 7.94 0.96 20.44
N ILE A 64 7.21 1.06 19.35
CA ILE A 64 5.77 0.85 19.35
C ILE A 64 5.47 -0.44 18.58
N LEU A 65 4.76 -1.34 19.24
CA LEU A 65 4.30 -2.58 18.61
C LEU A 65 2.89 -2.37 18.05
N LEU A 66 2.76 -2.56 16.74
CA LEU A 66 1.47 -2.59 16.08
C LEU A 66 1.03 -4.04 15.93
N VAL A 67 -0.09 -4.38 16.55
CA VAL A 67 -0.66 -5.71 16.46
C VAL A 67 -1.81 -5.72 15.45
N HIS A 68 -1.64 -6.44 14.37
CA HIS A 68 -2.69 -6.62 13.37
C HIS A 68 -3.62 -7.75 13.81
N ASN A 69 -4.70 -7.40 14.53
CA ASN A 69 -5.65 -8.37 15.05
C ASN A 69 -6.55 -8.93 13.95
N ARG A 70 -6.40 -10.21 13.66
CA ARG A 70 -7.17 -10.91 12.62
C ARG A 70 -8.02 -12.01 13.21
N LYS A 71 -8.85 -11.70 14.19
CA LYS A 71 -9.69 -12.68 14.89
C LYS A 71 -10.60 -13.49 13.97
N HIS A 72 -10.99 -12.90 12.86
CA HIS A 72 -11.95 -13.51 11.94
C HIS A 72 -11.31 -14.33 10.82
N THR A 73 -9.99 -14.38 10.79
CA THR A 73 -9.29 -15.11 9.74
C THR A 73 -8.84 -16.46 10.25
N LYS A 74 -9.04 -17.49 9.45
CA LYS A 74 -8.37 -18.76 9.68
C LYS A 74 -6.88 -18.54 9.63
N LYS A 75 -6.14 -19.37 10.35
CA LYS A 75 -4.69 -19.28 10.39
C LYS A 75 -4.12 -19.36 8.97
N ARG A 76 -3.44 -18.32 8.55
CA ARG A 76 -2.74 -18.30 7.27
C ARG A 76 -1.54 -19.22 7.34
N SER A 77 -1.39 -20.03 6.32
CA SER A 77 -0.20 -20.84 6.17
C SER A 77 0.51 -20.47 4.88
N TYR A 78 1.81 -20.29 4.99
CA TYR A 78 2.69 -20.08 3.85
C TYR A 78 3.50 -21.35 3.64
N VAL A 79 3.42 -21.90 2.45
CA VAL A 79 4.22 -23.06 2.07
C VAL A 79 5.04 -22.65 0.85
N LYS A 80 6.35 -22.69 0.96
CA LYS A 80 7.29 -22.27 -0.09
C LYS A 80 7.06 -20.82 -0.58
N GLY A 81 6.68 -19.93 0.36
CA GLY A 81 6.41 -18.54 0.02
C GLY A 81 5.04 -18.26 -0.59
N GLU A 82 4.22 -19.27 -0.77
CA GLU A 82 2.87 -19.11 -1.29
C GLU A 82 1.83 -19.15 -0.17
N MET A 83 0.90 -18.22 -0.20
CA MET A 83 -0.22 -18.23 0.73
C MET A 83 -1.29 -19.19 0.24
N LYS A 84 -1.70 -20.10 1.12
CA LYS A 84 -2.76 -21.05 0.77
C LYS A 84 -4.12 -20.35 0.63
N SER A 85 -4.83 -20.74 -0.40
CA SER A 85 -6.01 -20.04 -0.92
C SER A 85 -7.29 -20.23 -0.11
N ASP A 86 -7.33 -21.14 0.82
CA ASP A 86 -8.50 -21.35 1.69
C ASP A 86 -8.58 -20.31 2.83
N ASP A 87 -7.64 -19.40 2.87
CA ASP A 87 -7.61 -18.34 3.86
C ASP A 87 -8.57 -17.21 3.48
N VAL A 88 -9.58 -17.02 4.31
CA VAL A 88 -10.51 -15.90 4.20
C VAL A 88 -9.96 -14.73 5.01
N SER A 89 -8.90 -14.13 4.54
CA SER A 89 -8.24 -13.05 5.24
C SER A 89 -9.06 -11.76 5.20
N GLY A 90 -9.61 -11.37 6.35
CA GLY A 90 -10.40 -10.15 6.43
C GLY A 90 -11.64 -10.17 5.54
N GLY A 91 -12.23 -11.35 5.33
CA GLY A 91 -13.39 -11.51 4.46
C GLY A 91 -13.07 -11.53 2.97
N ARG A 92 -11.80 -11.58 2.60
CA ARG A 92 -11.40 -11.65 1.19
C ARG A 92 -11.19 -13.07 0.75
N LEU A 93 -12.00 -13.50 -0.17
CA LEU A 93 -11.75 -14.71 -0.93
C LEU A 93 -10.78 -14.40 -2.06
N ARG A 94 -9.89 -15.35 -2.36
CA ARG A 94 -8.99 -15.20 -3.49
C ARG A 94 -9.64 -15.68 -4.76
N HIS A 95 -10.41 -14.78 -5.37
CA HIS A 95 -11.02 -15.01 -6.67
C HIS A 95 -10.02 -14.83 -7.80
N ASP A 96 -10.32 -15.39 -8.95
CA ASP A 96 -9.45 -15.28 -10.15
C ASP A 96 -9.19 -13.83 -10.55
N TRP A 97 -10.18 -12.95 -10.37
CA TRP A 97 -10.02 -11.53 -10.65
C TRP A 97 -9.01 -10.82 -9.74
N TYR A 98 -8.73 -11.39 -8.56
CA TYR A 98 -7.87 -10.73 -7.57
C TYR A 98 -6.47 -10.47 -8.10
N LYS A 99 -5.84 -11.49 -8.70
CA LYS A 99 -4.50 -11.33 -9.28
C LYS A 99 -4.50 -10.34 -10.43
N LYS A 100 -5.46 -10.42 -11.31
CA LYS A 100 -5.60 -9.51 -12.45
C LYS A 100 -5.77 -8.06 -11.99
N ALA A 101 -6.66 -7.81 -11.02
CA ALA A 101 -6.87 -6.49 -10.44
C ALA A 101 -5.61 -5.96 -9.75
N SER A 102 -4.93 -6.79 -8.99
CA SER A 102 -3.68 -6.43 -8.30
C SER A 102 -2.59 -6.05 -9.32
N ASP A 103 -2.40 -6.83 -10.36
CA ASP A 103 -1.40 -6.57 -11.39
C ASP A 103 -1.70 -5.27 -12.16
N MET A 104 -2.96 -5.03 -12.49
CA MET A 104 -3.39 -3.81 -13.17
C MET A 104 -3.24 -2.57 -12.28
N SER A 105 -3.64 -2.64 -11.02
CA SER A 105 -3.46 -1.54 -10.08
C SER A 105 -1.98 -1.27 -9.82
N HIS A 106 -1.17 -2.31 -9.71
CA HIS A 106 0.28 -2.19 -9.60
C HIS A 106 0.87 -1.46 -10.82
N HIS A 107 0.44 -1.83 -12.03
CA HIS A 107 0.85 -1.13 -13.25
C HIS A 107 0.51 0.36 -13.17
N ASN A 108 -0.69 0.71 -12.75
CA ASN A 108 -1.12 2.10 -12.61
C ASN A 108 -0.23 2.86 -11.62
N VAL A 109 0.11 2.24 -10.51
CA VAL A 109 0.95 2.85 -9.47
C VAL A 109 2.37 3.11 -9.99
N TYR A 110 2.98 2.09 -10.59
CA TYR A 110 4.37 2.22 -11.05
C TYR A 110 4.53 3.05 -12.33
N ASN A 111 3.42 3.40 -12.98
CA ASN A 111 3.42 4.24 -14.18
C ASN A 111 2.63 5.54 -14.00
N MET A 112 2.33 5.92 -12.75
CA MET A 112 1.45 7.06 -12.45
C MET A 112 1.98 8.40 -12.94
N PHE A 113 3.28 8.52 -13.17
CA PHE A 113 3.90 9.73 -13.70
C PHE A 113 4.27 9.63 -15.19
N ASN A 114 3.91 8.53 -15.82
CA ASN A 114 4.15 8.29 -17.24
C ASN A 114 2.84 8.42 -18.02
N GLN A 115 2.95 8.61 -19.33
CA GLN A 115 1.79 8.58 -20.23
C GLN A 115 1.46 7.13 -20.61
N SER A 116 1.12 6.32 -19.62
CA SER A 116 0.76 4.92 -19.81
C SER A 116 -0.74 4.74 -19.72
N LYS A 117 -1.23 3.62 -20.26
CA LYS A 117 -2.62 3.23 -20.07
C LYS A 117 -2.92 3.11 -18.58
N VAL A 118 -4.03 3.69 -18.14
CA VAL A 118 -4.56 3.55 -16.79
C VAL A 118 -5.67 2.51 -16.83
N TYR A 119 -5.45 1.39 -16.15
CA TYR A 119 -6.44 0.34 -16.02
C TYR A 119 -7.52 0.72 -15.00
N THR A 120 -8.70 0.18 -15.20
CA THR A 120 -9.86 0.37 -14.32
C THR A 120 -10.49 -0.98 -13.97
N TRP A 121 -11.50 -0.96 -13.10
CA TRP A 121 -12.29 -2.17 -12.83
C TRP A 121 -12.92 -2.77 -14.08
N ASP A 122 -13.28 -1.95 -15.05
CA ASP A 122 -13.82 -2.44 -16.31
C ASP A 122 -12.80 -3.33 -17.04
N ASP A 123 -11.53 -2.95 -17.02
CA ASP A 123 -10.48 -3.76 -17.63
C ASP A 123 -10.31 -5.11 -16.92
N VAL A 124 -10.60 -5.17 -15.62
CA VAL A 124 -10.52 -6.42 -14.86
C VAL A 124 -11.60 -7.41 -15.29
N PHE A 125 -12.82 -6.94 -15.48
CA PHE A 125 -13.98 -7.79 -15.71
C PHE A 125 -14.41 -7.89 -17.18
N ASN A 126 -13.93 -7.01 -18.03
CA ASN A 126 -14.19 -7.05 -19.46
C ASN A 126 -12.96 -7.53 -20.22
N ASP A 127 -13.08 -8.62 -20.88
CA ASP A 127 -12.04 -9.16 -21.73
C ASP A 127 -12.03 -8.52 -23.13
#